data_5725828b66ec827002e6ea90e71fff7c
#
_entry.id   5725828b66ec827002e6ea90e71fff7c
#
_cell.length_a   1.000
_cell.length_b   1.000
_cell.length_c   1.000
_cell.angle_alpha   90.00
_cell.angle_beta   90.00
_cell.angle_gamma   90.00
#
_symmetry.space_group_name_H-M   'P 1'
#
loop_
_entity.id
_entity.type
_entity.pdbx_description
1 polymer ?
#
loop_
_entity_poly.entity_id
_entity_poly.type
_entity_poly.pdbx_seq_one_letter_code
_entity_poly.pdbx_strand_id
1 'polypeptide(L)'
;MSKILVVYHSQSGNTKAAAELVAEGARAVQGAEVEVKEAMKAGVDDLLDCDGIAIGTPDYFSYMAGALKDFFDRTCYPTEGKVTGKPAVIFVTHGGGGKAVASVEKMCRRFKFKAVAEPVLVENKPESKADQSQLINLGKALAQACAR
;
A
#
# COMPACT_ATOMS: atom_id res chain seq x y z
N MET A 1 -18.94 7.73 0.57
CA MET A 1 -18.04 6.72 1.14
C MET A 1 -16.86 6.47 0.25
N SER A 2 -15.67 6.41 0.82
CA SER A 2 -14.46 6.09 0.08
C SER A 2 -14.03 4.68 0.40
N LYS A 3 -13.63 3.93 -0.62
CA LYS A 3 -13.11 2.56 -0.44
C LYS A 3 -11.59 2.56 -0.55
N ILE A 4 -10.93 2.10 0.49
CA ILE A 4 -9.48 2.05 0.56
C ILE A 4 -9.04 0.59 0.51
N LEU A 5 -8.16 0.27 -0.43
CA LEU A 5 -7.57 -1.06 -0.52
C LEU A 5 -6.16 -1.01 0.06
N VAL A 6 -5.88 -1.88 1.03
CA VAL A 6 -4.52 -2.10 1.53
C VAL A 6 -4.08 -3.45 1.00
N VAL A 7 -3.13 -3.44 0.06
CA VAL A 7 -2.59 -4.68 -0.53
C VAL A 7 -1.16 -4.85 -0.06
N TYR A 8 -0.82 -6.07 0.38
CA TYR A 8 0.51 -6.32 0.93
C TYR A 8 0.92 -7.77 0.73
N HIS A 9 2.22 -8.02 0.88
CA HIS A 9 2.75 -9.36 1.05
C HIS A 9 3.54 -9.40 2.35
N SER A 10 3.45 -10.52 3.08
CA SER A 10 4.21 -10.71 4.30
C SER A 10 4.57 -12.17 4.45
N GLN A 11 5.84 -12.43 4.77
CA GLN A 11 6.32 -13.78 5.03
C GLN A 11 6.53 -13.98 6.53
N SER A 12 7.18 -13.02 7.19
CA SER A 12 7.50 -13.11 8.61
C SER A 12 6.47 -12.44 9.52
N GLY A 13 5.52 -11.70 8.95
CA GLY A 13 4.52 -10.97 9.72
C GLY A 13 4.81 -9.48 9.91
N ASN A 14 5.99 -9.01 9.55
CA ASN A 14 6.35 -7.60 9.73
C ASN A 14 5.52 -6.68 8.86
N THR A 15 5.41 -6.99 7.57
CA THR A 15 4.61 -6.19 6.65
C THR A 15 3.12 -6.27 6.98
N LYS A 16 2.66 -7.43 7.44
CA LYS A 16 1.27 -7.58 7.87
C LYS A 16 0.95 -6.66 9.04
N ALA A 17 1.84 -6.59 10.03
CA ALA A 17 1.67 -5.69 11.16
C ALA A 17 1.62 -4.23 10.69
N ALA A 18 2.48 -3.86 9.75
CA ALA A 18 2.48 -2.53 9.16
C ALA A 18 1.17 -2.25 8.42
N ALA A 19 0.69 -3.21 7.63
CA ALA A 19 -0.57 -3.07 6.88
C ALA A 19 -1.76 -2.82 7.81
N GLU A 20 -1.80 -3.49 8.96
CA GLU A 20 -2.87 -3.30 9.93
C GLU A 20 -2.86 -1.90 10.53
N LEU A 21 -1.69 -1.32 10.77
CA LEU A 21 -1.57 0.05 11.28
C LEU A 21 -1.99 1.08 10.22
N VAL A 22 -1.62 0.86 8.98
CA VAL A 22 -2.07 1.71 7.87
C VAL A 22 -3.60 1.65 7.77
N ALA A 23 -4.17 0.45 7.86
CA ALA A 23 -5.62 0.27 7.83
C ALA A 23 -6.31 0.96 9.00
N GLU A 24 -5.71 0.88 10.20
CA GLU A 24 -6.24 1.58 11.38
C GLU A 24 -6.34 3.07 11.13
N GLY A 25 -5.27 3.68 10.59
CA GLY A 25 -5.28 5.10 10.27
C GLY A 25 -6.34 5.48 9.25
N ALA A 26 -6.48 4.67 8.22
CA ALA A 26 -7.48 4.92 7.19
C ALA A 26 -8.91 4.80 7.75
N ARG A 27 -9.15 3.81 8.61
CA ARG A 27 -10.48 3.62 9.23
C ARG A 27 -10.85 4.76 10.17
N ALA A 28 -9.88 5.49 10.69
CA ALA A 28 -10.14 6.63 11.57
C ALA A 28 -10.73 7.83 10.81
N VAL A 29 -10.65 7.85 9.50
CA VAL A 29 -11.22 8.92 8.69
C VAL A 29 -12.70 8.62 8.43
N GLN A 30 -13.57 9.56 8.77
CA GLN A 30 -15.00 9.38 8.60
C GLN A 30 -15.35 9.09 7.15
N GLY A 31 -16.19 8.08 6.93
CA GLY A 31 -16.63 7.70 5.59
C GLY A 31 -15.69 6.77 4.84
N ALA A 32 -14.56 6.40 5.44
CA ALA A 32 -13.62 5.46 4.82
C ALA A 32 -14.01 4.01 5.13
N GLU A 33 -14.03 3.21 4.08
CA GLU A 33 -14.26 1.78 4.17
C GLU A 33 -12.96 1.11 3.74
N VAL A 34 -12.38 0.24 4.57
CA VAL A 34 -11.04 -0.28 4.35
C VAL A 34 -11.06 -1.79 4.20
N GLU A 35 -10.46 -2.28 3.14
CA GLU A 35 -10.26 -3.70 2.92
C GLU A 35 -8.77 -3.99 2.87
N VAL A 36 -8.33 -5.00 3.63
CA VAL A 36 -6.93 -5.42 3.69
C VAL A 36 -6.82 -6.78 3.01
N LYS A 37 -5.99 -6.89 1.99
CA LYS A 37 -5.81 -8.14 1.26
C LYS A 37 -4.35 -8.46 1.01
N GLU A 38 -4.00 -9.72 1.13
CA GLU A 38 -2.71 -10.19 0.64
C GLU A 38 -2.66 -10.08 -0.88
N ALA A 39 -1.49 -9.76 -1.42
CA ALA A 39 -1.31 -9.51 -2.84
C ALA A 39 -1.81 -10.65 -3.73
N MET A 40 -1.59 -11.89 -3.31
CA MET A 40 -2.03 -13.05 -4.11
C MET A 40 -3.55 -13.22 -4.14
N LYS A 41 -4.26 -12.61 -3.19
CA LYS A 41 -5.72 -12.68 -3.10
C LYS A 41 -6.41 -11.47 -3.69
N ALA A 42 -5.67 -10.38 -3.90
CA ALA A 42 -6.20 -9.17 -4.51
C ALA A 42 -6.17 -9.30 -6.03
N GLY A 43 -7.11 -8.67 -6.70
CA GLY A 43 -7.21 -8.76 -8.15
C GLY A 43 -7.76 -7.51 -8.80
N VAL A 44 -8.14 -7.67 -10.06
CA VAL A 44 -8.62 -6.57 -10.91
C VAL A 44 -9.82 -5.86 -10.28
N ASP A 45 -10.79 -6.62 -9.79
CA ASP A 45 -12.01 -6.02 -9.24
C ASP A 45 -11.72 -5.17 -8.01
N ASP A 46 -10.81 -5.62 -7.16
CA ASP A 46 -10.40 -4.86 -5.97
C ASP A 46 -9.80 -3.52 -6.37
N LEU A 47 -8.94 -3.53 -7.39
CA LEU A 47 -8.26 -2.33 -7.84
C LEU A 47 -9.23 -1.37 -8.56
N LEU A 48 -10.14 -1.89 -9.34
CA LEU A 48 -11.15 -1.05 -10.00
C LEU A 48 -12.13 -0.43 -9.00
N ASP A 49 -12.49 -1.18 -7.96
CA ASP A 49 -13.51 -0.80 -7.00
C ASP A 49 -13.01 0.20 -5.95
N CYS A 50 -11.71 0.23 -5.67
CA CYS A 50 -11.17 1.12 -4.65
C CYS A 50 -11.05 2.57 -5.16
N ASP A 51 -11.11 3.52 -4.22
CA ASP A 51 -10.86 4.94 -4.49
C ASP A 51 -9.40 5.31 -4.23
N GLY A 52 -8.70 4.52 -3.43
CA GLY A 52 -7.28 4.70 -3.14
C GLY A 52 -6.65 3.41 -2.70
N ILE A 53 -5.33 3.33 -2.83
CA ILE A 53 -4.60 2.10 -2.56
C ILE A 53 -3.35 2.36 -1.71
N ALA A 54 -3.17 1.54 -0.67
CA ALA A 54 -1.93 1.48 0.10
C ALA A 54 -1.22 0.18 -0.27
N ILE A 55 0.04 0.28 -0.63
CA ILE A 55 0.82 -0.83 -1.16
C ILE A 55 1.98 -1.13 -0.22
N GLY A 56 2.00 -2.33 0.33
CA GLY A 56 3.00 -2.76 1.31
C GLY A 56 3.81 -3.96 0.86
N THR A 57 5.12 -3.90 1.08
CA THR A 57 6.02 -4.99 0.72
C THR A 57 7.18 -5.06 1.69
N PRO A 58 7.69 -6.27 1.99
CA PRO A 58 9.04 -6.37 2.53
C PRO A 58 10.05 -6.04 1.42
N ASP A 59 11.25 -5.69 1.83
CA ASP A 59 12.37 -5.52 0.91
C ASP A 59 13.03 -6.88 0.71
N TYR A 60 12.84 -7.46 -0.45
CA TYR A 60 13.48 -8.71 -0.82
C TYR A 60 14.52 -8.43 -1.91
N PHE A 61 15.79 -8.43 -1.50
CA PHE A 61 16.91 -8.21 -2.43
C PHE A 61 16.81 -6.88 -3.16
N SER A 62 16.46 -5.81 -2.41
CA SER A 62 16.33 -4.45 -2.95
C SER A 62 15.18 -4.29 -3.94
N TYR A 63 14.19 -5.19 -3.87
CA TYR A 63 13.04 -5.21 -4.77
C TYR A 63 11.78 -5.59 -3.99
N MET A 64 10.63 -5.34 -4.58
CA MET A 64 9.36 -5.77 -3.98
C MET A 64 9.25 -7.30 -3.95
N ALA A 65 8.42 -7.81 -3.07
CA ALA A 65 8.12 -9.25 -3.01
C ALA A 65 7.51 -9.72 -4.32
N GLY A 66 7.84 -10.96 -4.70
CA GLY A 66 7.31 -11.56 -5.93
C GLY A 66 5.79 -11.60 -5.98
N ALA A 67 5.15 -11.84 -4.85
CA ALA A 67 3.68 -11.86 -4.78
C ALA A 67 3.07 -10.50 -5.11
N LEU A 68 3.72 -9.40 -4.68
CA LEU A 68 3.25 -8.06 -5.02
C LEU A 68 3.48 -7.78 -6.51
N LYS A 69 4.63 -8.18 -7.06
CA LYS A 69 4.90 -8.02 -8.48
C LYS A 69 3.87 -8.79 -9.32
N ASP A 70 3.51 -9.98 -8.85
CA ASP A 70 2.47 -10.78 -9.50
C ASP A 70 1.12 -10.04 -9.52
N PHE A 71 0.75 -9.39 -8.42
CA PHE A 71 -0.45 -8.57 -8.37
C PHE A 71 -0.42 -7.49 -9.45
N PHE A 72 0.70 -6.77 -9.56
CA PHE A 72 0.84 -5.74 -10.60
C PHE A 72 0.77 -6.33 -12.00
N ASP A 73 1.43 -7.47 -12.22
CA ASP A 73 1.41 -8.11 -13.55
C ASP A 73 0.01 -8.55 -13.96
N ARG A 74 -0.76 -9.11 -13.03
CA ARG A 74 -2.12 -9.58 -13.31
C ARG A 74 -3.11 -8.45 -13.53
N THR A 75 -2.88 -7.29 -12.92
CA THR A 75 -3.87 -6.22 -12.91
C THR A 75 -3.56 -5.08 -13.89
N CYS A 76 -2.34 -4.98 -14.40
CA CYS A 76 -1.91 -3.83 -15.19
C CYS A 76 -2.76 -3.61 -16.44
N TYR A 77 -2.75 -4.56 -17.35
CA TYR A 77 -3.49 -4.40 -18.62
C TYR A 77 -5.01 -4.34 -18.43
N PRO A 78 -5.61 -5.19 -17.59
CA PRO A 78 -7.07 -5.12 -17.39
C PRO A 78 -7.56 -3.79 -16.80
N THR A 79 -6.70 -3.05 -16.09
CA THR A 79 -7.11 -1.78 -15.46
C THR A 79 -6.55 -0.55 -16.19
N GLU A 80 -5.80 -0.75 -17.26
CA GLU A 80 -5.14 0.35 -17.96
C GLU A 80 -6.14 1.42 -18.38
N GLY A 81 -5.85 2.67 -18.03
CA GLY A 81 -6.73 3.80 -18.31
C GLY A 81 -7.91 3.96 -17.36
N LYS A 82 -8.11 3.00 -16.46
CA LYS A 82 -9.28 3.01 -15.55
C LYS A 82 -8.93 3.40 -14.12
N VAL A 83 -7.65 3.43 -13.77
CA VAL A 83 -7.19 3.71 -12.40
C VAL A 83 -6.29 4.96 -12.32
N THR A 84 -6.18 5.68 -13.41
CA THR A 84 -5.36 6.90 -13.50
C THR A 84 -5.78 7.91 -12.43
N GLY A 85 -4.80 8.41 -11.68
CA GLY A 85 -5.02 9.43 -10.68
C GLY A 85 -5.52 8.92 -9.33
N LYS A 86 -5.73 7.62 -9.15
CA LYS A 86 -6.13 7.10 -7.85
C LYS A 86 -5.04 7.40 -6.83
N PRO A 87 -5.39 7.98 -5.67
CA PRO A 87 -4.41 8.21 -4.60
C PRO A 87 -3.74 6.92 -4.16
N ALA A 88 -2.42 6.98 -3.95
CA ALA A 88 -1.65 5.83 -3.53
C ALA A 88 -0.59 6.21 -2.53
N VAL A 89 -0.31 5.30 -1.61
CA VAL A 89 0.79 5.40 -0.64
C VAL A 89 1.53 4.07 -0.57
N ILE A 90 2.79 4.13 -0.14
CA ILE A 90 3.69 2.98 -0.09
C ILE A 90 4.26 2.82 1.31
N PHE A 91 4.32 1.60 1.81
CA PHE A 91 5.04 1.28 3.03
C PHE A 91 5.90 0.03 2.82
N VAL A 92 7.12 0.07 3.34
CA VAL A 92 8.11 -0.99 3.16
C VAL A 92 8.69 -1.38 4.51
N THR A 93 8.74 -2.69 4.78
CA THR A 93 9.48 -3.22 5.92
C THR A 93 10.79 -3.80 5.41
N HIS A 94 11.87 -3.63 6.16
CA HIS A 94 13.20 -4.04 5.71
C HIS A 94 14.10 -4.43 6.87
N GLY A 95 15.16 -5.14 6.55
CA GLY A 95 16.18 -5.52 7.53
C GLY A 95 17.41 -4.61 7.56
N GLY A 96 17.33 -3.47 6.88
CA GLY A 96 18.47 -2.52 6.85
C GLY A 96 18.65 -1.78 5.53
N GLY A 97 17.67 -1.77 4.64
CA GLY A 97 17.84 -1.14 3.34
C GLY A 97 16.68 -0.26 2.91
N GLY A 98 15.54 -0.87 2.60
CA GLY A 98 14.39 -0.12 2.11
C GLY A 98 14.45 0.26 0.64
N LYS A 99 15.39 -0.30 -0.12
CA LYS A 99 15.56 0.01 -1.54
C LYS A 99 14.41 -0.50 -2.42
N ALA A 100 13.56 -1.37 -1.87
CA ALA A 100 12.39 -1.86 -2.58
C ALA A 100 11.41 -0.74 -2.96
N VAL A 101 11.45 0.41 -2.28
CA VAL A 101 10.57 1.54 -2.56
C VAL A 101 10.61 1.91 -4.05
N ALA A 102 11.79 2.00 -4.63
CA ALA A 102 11.95 2.40 -6.04
C ALA A 102 11.20 1.46 -6.99
N SER A 103 11.19 0.16 -6.70
CA SER A 103 10.49 -0.82 -7.55
C SER A 103 8.98 -0.61 -7.50
N VAL A 104 8.44 -0.28 -6.33
CA VAL A 104 7.00 -0.02 -6.17
C VAL A 104 6.63 1.32 -6.81
N GLU A 105 7.45 2.34 -6.61
CA GLU A 105 7.22 3.65 -7.23
C GLU A 105 7.17 3.56 -8.75
N LYS A 106 8.02 2.73 -9.33
CA LYS A 106 8.03 2.49 -10.78
C LYS A 106 6.67 1.94 -11.24
N MET A 107 6.12 0.99 -10.49
CA MET A 107 4.80 0.43 -10.82
C MET A 107 3.69 1.45 -10.62
N CYS A 108 3.77 2.26 -9.57
CA CYS A 108 2.78 3.31 -9.35
C CYS A 108 2.75 4.30 -10.52
N ARG A 109 3.93 4.64 -11.08
CA ARG A 109 4.00 5.47 -12.28
C ARG A 109 3.40 4.79 -13.50
N ARG A 110 3.65 3.49 -13.65
CA ARG A 110 3.09 2.73 -14.79
C ARG A 110 1.56 2.69 -14.73
N PHE A 111 0.99 2.55 -13.54
CA PHE A 111 -0.47 2.57 -13.33
C PHE A 111 -1.04 3.99 -13.34
N LYS A 112 -0.18 5.00 -13.29
CA LYS A 112 -0.55 6.42 -13.22
C LYS A 112 -1.32 6.76 -11.95
N PHE A 113 -0.95 6.12 -10.84
CA PHE A 113 -1.47 6.49 -9.52
C PHE A 113 -0.89 7.85 -9.11
N LYS A 114 -1.59 8.51 -8.21
CA LYS A 114 -1.15 9.78 -7.64
C LYS A 114 -0.59 9.54 -6.23
N ALA A 115 0.72 9.71 -6.06
CA ALA A 115 1.34 9.61 -4.74
C ALA A 115 0.85 10.78 -3.87
N VAL A 116 0.32 10.47 -2.68
CA VAL A 116 -0.26 11.50 -1.80
C VAL A 116 0.50 11.68 -0.49
N ALA A 117 1.57 10.91 -0.29
CA ALA A 117 2.46 11.04 0.86
C ALA A 117 3.78 10.36 0.53
N GLU A 118 4.82 10.71 1.30
CA GLU A 118 6.12 10.05 1.18
C GLU A 118 6.00 8.59 1.65
N PRO A 119 6.74 7.66 1.02
CA PRO A 119 6.78 6.28 1.50
C PRO A 119 7.26 6.20 2.94
N VAL A 120 6.69 5.25 3.69
CA VAL A 120 7.13 4.97 5.06
C VAL A 120 7.96 3.71 5.06
N LEU A 121 9.16 3.78 5.62
CA LEU A 121 10.07 2.65 5.77
C LEU A 121 10.18 2.27 7.23
N VAL A 122 10.03 1.00 7.52
CA VAL A 122 10.11 0.47 8.89
C VAL A 122 11.15 -0.63 8.94
N GLU A 123 12.12 -0.51 9.84
CA GLU A 123 13.11 -1.56 10.05
C GLU A 123 12.47 -2.65 10.90
N ASN A 124 12.40 -3.84 10.35
CA ASN A 124 11.81 -5.02 10.98
C ASN A 124 10.32 -4.81 11.32
N LYS A 125 9.90 -5.16 12.52
CA LYS A 125 8.50 -5.04 12.94
C LYS A 125 8.21 -3.62 13.46
N PRO A 126 7.06 -3.03 13.18
CA PRO A 126 6.72 -1.69 13.69
C PRO A 126 6.35 -1.74 15.17
N GLU A 127 7.35 -1.74 16.04
CA GLU A 127 7.19 -1.82 17.49
C GLU A 127 7.30 -0.46 18.19
N SER A 128 8.06 0.48 17.64
CA SER A 128 8.20 1.80 18.24
C SER A 128 6.96 2.65 18.01
N LYS A 129 6.71 3.59 18.93
CA LYS A 129 5.61 4.53 18.76
C LYS A 129 5.80 5.38 17.51
N ALA A 130 7.05 5.73 17.19
CA ALA A 130 7.36 6.52 16.00
C ALA A 130 6.96 5.79 14.73
N ASP A 131 7.33 4.52 14.60
CA ASP A 131 6.98 3.70 13.45
C ASP A 131 5.47 3.53 13.34
N GLN A 132 4.83 3.22 14.46
CA GLN A 132 3.38 3.04 14.49
C GLN A 132 2.64 4.30 14.08
N SER A 133 3.07 5.45 14.61
CA SER A 133 2.47 6.74 14.26
C SER A 133 2.64 7.08 12.78
N GLN A 134 3.80 6.81 12.22
CA GLN A 134 4.05 7.06 10.80
C GLN A 134 3.12 6.24 9.91
N LEU A 135 2.93 4.97 10.25
CA LEU A 135 2.04 4.08 9.48
C LEU A 135 0.58 4.48 9.61
N ILE A 136 0.15 4.79 10.83
CA ILE A 136 -1.22 5.27 11.07
C ILE A 136 -1.46 6.56 10.30
N ASN A 137 -0.52 7.51 10.36
CA ASN A 137 -0.63 8.76 9.63
C ASN A 137 -0.63 8.57 8.12
N LEU A 138 0.10 7.58 7.62
CA LEU A 138 0.10 7.25 6.21
C LEU A 138 -1.30 6.82 5.74
N GLY A 139 -1.95 5.96 6.52
CA GLY A 139 -3.32 5.53 6.24
C GLY A 139 -4.31 6.68 6.29
N LYS A 140 -4.17 7.56 7.28
CA LYS A 140 -5.01 8.76 7.37
C LYS A 140 -4.84 9.65 6.14
N ALA A 141 -3.59 9.89 5.72
CA ALA A 141 -3.32 10.73 4.56
C ALA A 141 -3.98 10.18 3.29
N LEU A 142 -3.90 8.85 3.11
CA LEU A 142 -4.55 8.21 1.97
C LEU A 142 -6.06 8.39 2.01
N ALA A 143 -6.68 8.08 3.13
CA ALA A 143 -8.13 8.17 3.26
C ALA A 143 -8.62 9.62 3.11
N GLN A 144 -7.87 10.59 3.64
CA GLN A 144 -8.19 12.01 3.50
C GLN A 144 -8.09 12.45 2.03
N ALA A 145 -7.12 11.93 1.29
CA ALA A 145 -6.99 12.23 -0.13
C ALA A 145 -8.15 11.68 -0.96
N CYS A 146 -8.78 10.62 -0.50
CA CYS A 146 -9.95 10.02 -1.17
C CYS A 146 -11.27 10.66 -0.74
N ALA A 147 -11.29 11.35 0.39
CA ALA A 147 -12.49 11.99 0.91
C ALA A 147 -12.85 13.21 0.06
N ARG A 148 -14.15 13.43 -0.12
CA ARG A 148 -14.65 14.54 -0.92
C ARG A 148 -15.77 15.27 -0.22
#